data_59b44e9780cfce045a85c922535dc536
#
_entry.id   59b44e9780cfce045a85c922535dc536
#
_cell.length_a   1.000
_cell.length_b   1.000
_cell.length_c   1.000
_cell.angle_alpha   90.00
_cell.angle_beta   90.00
_cell.angle_gamma   90.00
#
_symmetry.space_group_name_H-M   'P 1'
#
loop_
_entity.id
_entity.type
_entity.pdbx_description
1 polymer ?
#
loop_
_entity_poly.entity_id
_entity_poly.type
_entity_poly.pdbx_seq_one_letter_code
_entity_poly.pdbx_strand_id
1 'polypeptide(L)'
;MTAPRVALVHERFTEYGGSEAVVAEFIKTWPGAAVFAPIVSREGHDSLVAAVASGRRGAPAHDGAADDAAGQGISIHDSWLSRAHAAIGGGAHAPLLPFVPRTLRRLPLAERFDVVVVSHHAFATQAVFATDAPVIAYVHSPARWAWDGAFRAQEAGGKPGQLALAGLGHFARRAELRAAPRLAHVIANSHAVADGVRDWWGLPATVVNPPVRIDRFTPDPSIPREDFFLFAGRLVPYKRADLAIRAVQRAGGRLVVLGDGRHRQYLETIAGSETTFLGAAPDHVLLDMYRRCRAVLMPGVEDFGIVPVEAMACGAPVLAVAAGGALDTVRPGRTGEYVEFGDDTAVVEGMACLIRDFDPSRYDPAAISRHAGTFAPTAFRARIGDVVARAAG
;
A
#
# COMPACT_ATOMS: atom_id res chain seq x y z
N MET A 1 -34.48 4.22 -1.15
CA MET A 1 -33.71 3.08 -0.62
C MET A 1 -32.83 3.60 0.51
N THR A 2 -32.88 3.02 1.67
CA THR A 2 -31.97 3.36 2.79
C THR A 2 -30.54 2.97 2.41
N ALA A 3 -29.56 3.80 2.82
CA ALA A 3 -28.14 3.46 2.60
C ALA A 3 -27.81 2.11 3.28
N PRO A 4 -27.01 1.25 2.65
CA PRO A 4 -26.66 -0.05 3.22
C PRO A 4 -25.85 0.10 4.52
N ARG A 5 -26.14 -0.76 5.49
CA ARG A 5 -25.35 -0.84 6.73
C ARG A 5 -24.07 -1.62 6.44
N VAL A 6 -22.95 -0.91 6.41
CA VAL A 6 -21.64 -1.45 6.05
C VAL A 6 -20.82 -1.76 7.31
N ALA A 7 -20.19 -2.92 7.36
CA ALA A 7 -19.08 -3.23 8.27
C ALA A 7 -17.76 -3.18 7.52
N LEU A 8 -16.75 -2.55 8.11
CA LEU A 8 -15.37 -2.52 7.62
C LEU A 8 -14.52 -3.38 8.55
N VAL A 9 -13.81 -4.36 8.00
CA VAL A 9 -12.92 -5.21 8.77
C VAL A 9 -11.49 -5.04 8.27
N HIS A 10 -10.57 -4.68 9.17
CA HIS A 10 -9.15 -4.59 8.90
C HIS A 10 -8.36 -5.50 9.84
N GLU A 11 -7.14 -5.89 9.47
CA GLU A 11 -6.37 -6.85 10.29
C GLU A 11 -5.80 -6.23 11.56
N ARG A 12 -5.32 -4.99 11.47
CA ARG A 12 -4.74 -4.28 12.61
C ARG A 12 -4.60 -2.78 12.32
N PHE A 13 -4.64 -1.99 13.38
CA PHE A 13 -4.25 -0.58 13.38
C PHE A 13 -3.12 -0.40 14.41
N THR A 14 -1.88 -0.69 14.01
CA THR A 14 -0.68 -0.57 14.88
C THR A 14 0.29 0.49 14.36
N GLU A 15 0.21 0.82 13.10
CA GLU A 15 0.94 1.85 12.38
C GLU A 15 0.03 2.44 11.31
N TYR A 16 0.41 3.56 10.70
CA TYR A 16 -0.32 4.14 9.58
C TYR A 16 0.49 3.99 8.29
N GLY A 17 -0.04 3.24 7.34
CA GLY A 17 0.57 2.98 6.05
C GLY A 17 -0.44 3.01 4.91
N GLY A 18 -0.10 2.39 3.79
CA GLY A 18 -0.93 2.38 2.59
C GLY A 18 -2.28 1.69 2.77
N SER A 19 -2.34 0.62 3.55
CA SER A 19 -3.59 -0.11 3.83
C SER A 19 -4.54 0.67 4.74
N GLU A 20 -3.99 1.32 5.76
CA GLU A 20 -4.76 2.15 6.66
C GLU A 20 -5.29 3.41 5.94
N ALA A 21 -4.53 3.93 4.97
CA ALA A 21 -5.01 5.00 4.09
C ALA A 21 -6.21 4.54 3.23
N VAL A 22 -6.21 3.30 2.74
CA VAL A 22 -7.37 2.71 2.05
C VAL A 22 -8.58 2.61 2.98
N VAL A 23 -8.39 2.13 4.22
CA VAL A 23 -9.48 2.04 5.20
C VAL A 23 -10.02 3.42 5.57
N ALA A 24 -9.16 4.44 5.67
CA ALA A 24 -9.60 5.82 5.87
C ALA A 24 -10.53 6.28 4.73
N GLU A 25 -10.24 5.91 3.48
CA GLU A 25 -11.11 6.22 2.34
C GLU A 25 -12.39 5.38 2.31
N PHE A 26 -12.37 4.14 2.82
CA PHE A 26 -13.61 3.37 3.06
C PHE A 26 -14.52 4.07 4.07
N ILE A 27 -13.97 4.55 5.20
CA ILE A 27 -14.75 5.28 6.21
C ILE A 27 -15.34 6.57 5.62
N LYS A 28 -14.61 7.25 4.72
CA LYS A 28 -15.13 8.43 4.01
C LYS A 28 -16.20 8.06 2.97
N THR A 29 -16.13 6.88 2.38
CA THR A 29 -17.13 6.36 1.43
C THR A 29 -18.41 5.97 2.16
N TRP A 30 -18.29 5.37 3.35
CA TRP A 30 -19.40 4.93 4.20
C TRP A 30 -19.28 5.51 5.61
N PRO A 31 -19.68 6.78 5.83
CA PRO A 31 -19.46 7.48 7.11
C PRO A 31 -20.14 6.83 8.31
N GLY A 32 -21.18 6.03 8.07
CA GLY A 32 -21.89 5.28 9.12
C GLY A 32 -21.40 3.85 9.32
N ALA A 33 -20.29 3.43 8.66
CA ALA A 33 -19.80 2.09 8.77
C ALA A 33 -19.21 1.79 10.16
N ALA A 34 -19.51 0.60 10.69
CA ALA A 34 -18.84 0.07 11.88
C ALA A 34 -17.46 -0.49 11.50
N VAL A 35 -16.42 -0.13 12.25
CA VAL A 35 -15.04 -0.54 11.97
C VAL A 35 -14.60 -1.59 12.99
N PHE A 36 -14.03 -2.69 12.49
CA PHE A 36 -13.57 -3.81 13.30
C PHE A 36 -12.10 -4.11 13.00
N ALA A 37 -11.28 -4.30 14.03
CA ALA A 37 -9.91 -4.80 13.87
C ALA A 37 -9.50 -5.63 15.10
N PRO A 38 -8.90 -6.82 14.93
CA PRO A 38 -8.42 -7.65 16.04
C PRO A 38 -7.40 -6.94 16.93
N ILE A 39 -6.50 -6.13 16.36
CA ILE A 39 -5.41 -5.45 17.07
C ILE A 39 -5.47 -3.97 16.75
N VAL A 40 -5.60 -3.15 17.80
CA VAL A 40 -5.59 -1.68 17.69
C VAL A 40 -4.63 -1.11 18.72
N SER A 41 -3.67 -0.32 18.30
CA SER A 41 -2.85 0.51 19.20
C SER A 41 -3.42 1.92 19.28
N ARG A 42 -3.08 2.67 20.32
CA ARG A 42 -3.48 4.06 20.47
C ARG A 42 -2.96 4.91 19.29
N GLU A 43 -1.69 4.75 18.92
CA GLU A 43 -1.08 5.46 17.80
C GLU A 43 -1.78 5.15 16.46
N GLY A 44 -2.09 3.87 16.19
CA GLY A 44 -2.80 3.46 14.98
C GLY A 44 -4.23 4.03 14.92
N HIS A 45 -4.94 4.04 16.06
CA HIS A 45 -6.26 4.67 16.18
C HIS A 45 -6.20 6.17 15.89
N ASP A 46 -5.31 6.91 16.59
CA ASP A 46 -5.21 8.37 16.49
C ASP A 46 -4.81 8.80 15.08
N SER A 47 -3.91 8.04 14.44
CA SER A 47 -3.49 8.27 13.06
C SER A 47 -4.62 8.07 12.06
N LEU A 48 -5.44 7.03 12.24
CA LEU A 48 -6.63 6.80 11.39
C LEU A 48 -7.64 7.93 11.55
N VAL A 49 -7.94 8.35 12.78
CA VAL A 49 -8.85 9.48 13.05
C VAL A 49 -8.35 10.75 12.37
N ALA A 50 -7.07 11.07 12.51
CA ALA A 50 -6.47 12.23 11.84
C ALA A 50 -6.58 12.16 10.31
N ALA A 51 -6.37 10.98 9.72
CA ALA A 51 -6.45 10.77 8.27
C ALA A 51 -7.88 10.92 7.73
N VAL A 52 -8.88 10.49 8.49
CA VAL A 52 -10.29 10.69 8.11
C VAL A 52 -10.68 12.16 8.23
N ALA A 53 -10.23 12.84 9.29
CA ALA A 53 -10.54 14.26 9.52
C ALA A 53 -9.89 15.20 8.49
N SER A 54 -8.67 14.89 8.03
CA SER A 54 -7.92 15.73 7.07
C SER A 54 -8.62 15.88 5.72
N GLY A 55 -9.39 14.89 5.29
CA GLY A 55 -10.15 14.93 4.03
C GLY A 55 -11.45 15.74 4.08
N ARG A 56 -11.89 16.19 5.25
CA ARG A 56 -13.16 16.95 5.41
C ARG A 56 -12.99 18.48 5.29
N ARG A 57 -11.77 19.01 5.34
CA ARG A 57 -11.51 20.46 5.34
C ARG A 57 -11.68 21.18 3.98
N GLY A 58 -12.00 20.47 2.90
CA GLY A 58 -12.11 21.02 1.54
C GLY A 58 -13.52 20.97 0.91
N ALA A 59 -14.54 20.50 1.60
CA ALA A 59 -15.91 20.52 1.07
C ALA A 59 -16.59 21.86 1.41
N PRO A 60 -17.23 22.55 0.43
CA PRO A 60 -18.07 23.72 0.74
C PRO A 60 -19.21 23.29 1.67
N ALA A 61 -19.44 24.07 2.71
CA ALA A 61 -20.55 23.87 3.64
C ALA A 61 -21.88 24.01 2.85
N HIS A 62 -22.55 22.89 2.64
CA HIS A 62 -23.95 22.88 2.28
C HIS A 62 -24.78 22.85 3.58
N ASP A 63 -25.68 23.83 3.66
CA ASP A 63 -26.49 24.16 4.83
C ASP A 63 -27.16 22.96 5.53
N GLY A 64 -26.96 22.87 6.82
CA GLY A 64 -28.04 22.55 7.78
C GLY A 64 -28.13 21.12 8.32
N ALA A 65 -27.25 20.13 7.92
CA ALA A 65 -27.38 18.77 8.46
C ALA A 65 -26.03 18.06 8.79
N ALA A 66 -24.90 18.77 8.74
CA ALA A 66 -23.57 18.19 8.83
C ALA A 66 -22.85 18.36 10.18
N ASP A 67 -23.37 19.14 11.10
CA ASP A 67 -22.69 19.47 12.36
C ASP A 67 -22.77 18.36 13.43
N ASP A 68 -23.79 17.51 13.40
CA ASP A 68 -23.94 16.44 14.40
C ASP A 68 -23.05 15.20 14.14
N ALA A 69 -22.57 14.98 12.91
CA ALA A 69 -21.71 13.85 12.59
C ALA A 69 -20.20 14.13 12.81
N ALA A 70 -19.80 15.39 12.95
CA ALA A 70 -18.40 15.80 13.13
C ALA A 70 -17.88 15.62 14.56
N GLY A 71 -18.76 15.39 15.53
CA GLY A 71 -18.43 15.20 16.95
C GLY A 71 -18.35 13.75 17.42
N GLN A 72 -18.83 12.78 16.63
CA GLN A 72 -18.71 11.36 17.01
C GLN A 72 -17.38 10.81 16.52
N GLY A 73 -16.45 10.54 17.44
CA GLY A 73 -15.17 9.90 17.15
C GLY A 73 -15.38 8.55 16.45
N ILE A 74 -14.47 8.20 15.54
CA ILE A 74 -14.48 6.88 14.90
C ILE A 74 -14.32 5.83 15.99
N SER A 75 -15.33 4.99 16.18
CA SER A 75 -15.28 3.87 17.10
C SER A 75 -14.76 2.64 16.35
N ILE A 76 -13.63 2.09 16.80
CA ILE A 76 -13.10 0.84 16.29
C ILE A 76 -13.40 -0.25 17.32
N HIS A 77 -14.11 -1.29 16.89
CA HIS A 77 -14.35 -2.47 17.71
C HIS A 77 -13.12 -3.37 17.65
N ASP A 78 -12.36 -3.39 18.73
CA ASP A 78 -11.16 -4.22 18.87
C ASP A 78 -11.41 -5.52 19.65
N SER A 79 -10.35 -6.27 19.91
CA SER A 79 -10.41 -7.53 20.64
C SER A 79 -9.43 -7.57 21.83
N TRP A 80 -9.43 -8.70 22.56
CA TRP A 80 -8.44 -8.97 23.60
C TRP A 80 -6.99 -8.92 23.08
N LEU A 81 -6.78 -9.09 21.77
CA LEU A 81 -5.46 -9.02 21.14
C LEU A 81 -4.84 -7.63 21.23
N SER A 82 -5.64 -6.55 21.29
CA SER A 82 -5.12 -5.19 21.53
C SER A 82 -4.44 -5.09 22.89
N ARG A 83 -5.08 -5.65 23.92
CA ARG A 83 -4.49 -5.70 25.28
C ARG A 83 -3.24 -6.59 25.33
N ALA A 84 -3.27 -7.74 24.65
CA ALA A 84 -2.11 -8.62 24.55
C ALA A 84 -0.96 -7.94 23.82
N HIS A 85 -1.22 -7.20 22.74
CA HIS A 85 -0.22 -6.42 22.00
C HIS A 85 0.43 -5.35 22.89
N ALA A 86 -0.37 -4.60 23.64
CA ALA A 86 0.14 -3.61 24.58
C ALA A 86 1.01 -4.26 25.68
N ALA A 87 0.60 -5.42 26.20
CA ALA A 87 1.32 -6.14 27.25
C ALA A 87 2.70 -6.68 26.81
N ILE A 88 2.88 -6.99 25.52
CA ILE A 88 4.18 -7.41 24.97
C ILE A 88 5.04 -6.23 24.47
N GLY A 89 4.71 -5.00 24.88
CA GLY A 89 5.49 -3.79 24.58
C GLY A 89 5.11 -3.05 23.32
N GLY A 90 4.02 -3.43 22.63
CA GLY A 90 3.42 -2.67 21.51
C GLY A 90 4.22 -2.63 20.19
N GLY A 91 5.39 -3.28 20.13
CA GLY A 91 6.26 -3.21 18.95
C GLY A 91 6.00 -4.31 17.93
N ALA A 92 6.06 -5.57 18.32
CA ALA A 92 5.94 -6.71 17.41
C ALA A 92 4.57 -7.39 17.53
N HIS A 93 3.80 -7.43 16.45
CA HIS A 93 2.51 -8.15 16.40
C HIS A 93 2.65 -9.61 15.94
N ALA A 94 3.81 -10.01 15.41
CA ALA A 94 4.04 -11.34 14.85
C ALA A 94 3.66 -12.52 15.77
N PRO A 95 3.92 -12.49 17.10
CA PRO A 95 3.52 -13.56 18.02
C PRO A 95 2.00 -13.73 18.14
N LEU A 96 1.22 -12.69 17.80
CA LEU A 96 -0.24 -12.70 17.90
C LEU A 96 -0.94 -13.19 16.63
N LEU A 97 -0.22 -13.27 15.50
CA LEU A 97 -0.77 -13.66 14.20
C LEU A 97 -1.53 -15.00 14.22
N PRO A 98 -1.09 -16.07 14.93
CA PRO A 98 -1.83 -17.33 14.98
C PRO A 98 -3.24 -17.21 15.57
N PHE A 99 -3.51 -16.19 16.40
CA PHE A 99 -4.80 -15.98 17.06
C PHE A 99 -5.76 -15.11 16.26
N VAL A 100 -5.24 -14.31 15.31
CA VAL A 100 -6.01 -13.37 14.49
C VAL A 100 -7.16 -14.06 13.74
N PRO A 101 -6.98 -15.22 13.04
CA PRO A 101 -8.07 -15.87 12.33
C PRO A 101 -9.24 -16.26 13.22
N ARG A 102 -8.96 -16.77 14.43
CA ARG A 102 -10.02 -17.18 15.38
C ARG A 102 -10.80 -15.96 15.89
N THR A 103 -10.11 -14.85 16.08
CA THR A 103 -10.74 -13.59 16.51
C THR A 103 -11.64 -13.04 15.42
N LEU A 104 -11.16 -12.99 14.17
CA LEU A 104 -11.95 -12.54 13.01
C LEU A 104 -13.23 -13.36 12.79
N ARG A 105 -13.17 -14.69 13.00
CA ARG A 105 -14.35 -15.59 12.91
C ARG A 105 -15.38 -15.36 14.00
N ARG A 106 -15.08 -14.57 15.02
CA ARG A 106 -15.94 -14.32 16.18
C ARG A 106 -16.34 -12.85 16.31
N LEU A 107 -16.07 -12.05 15.27
CA LEU A 107 -16.55 -10.68 15.23
C LEU A 107 -18.08 -10.65 15.30
N PRO A 108 -18.69 -9.65 15.97
CA PRO A 108 -20.14 -9.56 16.11
C PRO A 108 -20.78 -8.98 14.84
N LEU A 109 -20.65 -9.70 13.71
CA LEU A 109 -21.12 -9.29 12.40
C LEU A 109 -22.49 -9.89 12.03
N ALA A 110 -22.95 -10.88 12.75
CA ALA A 110 -24.23 -11.55 12.47
C ALA A 110 -25.41 -10.57 12.58
N GLU A 111 -26.34 -10.60 11.61
CA GLU A 111 -27.64 -9.93 11.58
C GLU A 111 -27.63 -8.38 11.64
N ARG A 112 -26.45 -7.73 11.58
CA ARG A 112 -26.35 -6.29 11.75
C ARG A 112 -26.04 -5.51 10.50
N PHE A 113 -25.48 -6.14 9.48
CA PHE A 113 -24.92 -5.47 8.32
C PHE A 113 -25.48 -6.06 7.02
N ASP A 114 -25.65 -5.21 6.03
CA ASP A 114 -26.13 -5.61 4.71
C ASP A 114 -24.95 -6.02 3.81
N VAL A 115 -23.73 -5.56 4.13
CA VAL A 115 -22.48 -5.92 3.46
C VAL A 115 -21.29 -5.76 4.41
N VAL A 116 -20.31 -6.64 4.26
CA VAL A 116 -19.02 -6.57 4.98
C VAL A 116 -17.90 -6.35 3.96
N VAL A 117 -17.11 -5.29 4.12
CA VAL A 117 -15.92 -5.02 3.31
C VAL A 117 -14.68 -5.30 4.14
N VAL A 118 -13.86 -6.23 3.68
CA VAL A 118 -12.61 -6.59 4.37
C VAL A 118 -11.40 -6.02 3.65
N SER A 119 -10.50 -5.39 4.39
CA SER A 119 -9.18 -4.91 3.93
C SER A 119 -8.15 -5.98 4.28
N HIS A 120 -7.67 -6.70 3.26
CA HIS A 120 -6.98 -7.98 3.43
C HIS A 120 -5.49 -7.90 3.10
N HIS A 121 -4.67 -8.44 4.01
CA HIS A 121 -3.24 -8.72 3.83
C HIS A 121 -2.87 -10.19 4.05
N ALA A 122 -3.55 -10.87 5.02
CA ALA A 122 -3.27 -12.26 5.37
C ALA A 122 -4.47 -13.00 5.93
N PHE A 123 -5.28 -12.38 6.81
CA PHE A 123 -6.33 -13.10 7.55
C PHE A 123 -7.70 -12.43 7.53
N ALA A 124 -7.85 -11.17 7.08
CA ALA A 124 -9.11 -10.44 7.17
C ALA A 124 -10.29 -11.16 6.49
N THR A 125 -10.05 -11.96 5.45
CA THR A 125 -11.04 -12.80 4.80
C THR A 125 -11.71 -13.79 5.75
N GLN A 126 -11.11 -14.10 6.93
CA GLN A 126 -11.72 -14.98 7.92
C GLN A 126 -13.02 -14.42 8.52
N ALA A 127 -13.32 -13.14 8.31
CA ALA A 127 -14.60 -12.54 8.67
C ALA A 127 -15.81 -13.18 7.96
N VAL A 128 -15.61 -13.86 6.82
CA VAL A 128 -16.68 -14.63 6.12
C VAL A 128 -17.35 -15.70 7.00
N PHE A 129 -16.69 -16.12 8.08
CA PHE A 129 -17.24 -17.12 9.01
C PHE A 129 -18.00 -16.49 10.19
N ALA A 130 -18.07 -15.16 10.25
CA ALA A 130 -18.75 -14.40 11.31
C ALA A 130 -20.09 -13.79 10.86
N THR A 131 -20.48 -13.97 9.60
CA THR A 131 -21.69 -13.35 9.04
C THR A 131 -22.23 -14.14 7.87
N ASP A 132 -23.54 -14.02 7.61
CA ASP A 132 -24.20 -14.50 6.39
C ASP A 132 -24.35 -13.39 5.35
N ALA A 133 -24.05 -12.12 5.72
CA ALA A 133 -24.03 -11.02 4.76
C ALA A 133 -22.91 -11.22 3.71
N PRO A 134 -23.09 -10.70 2.48
CA PRO A 134 -22.06 -10.75 1.45
C PRO A 134 -20.76 -10.09 1.94
N VAL A 135 -19.63 -10.81 1.83
CA VAL A 135 -18.31 -10.32 2.18
C VAL A 135 -17.53 -10.00 0.93
N ILE A 136 -17.09 -8.75 0.79
CA ILE A 136 -16.31 -8.25 -0.32
C ILE A 136 -14.88 -8.02 0.18
N ALA A 137 -13.90 -8.68 -0.45
CA ALA A 137 -12.50 -8.54 -0.06
C ALA A 137 -11.78 -7.52 -0.95
N TYR A 138 -11.29 -6.43 -0.34
CA TYR A 138 -10.26 -5.59 -0.95
C TYR A 138 -8.89 -6.14 -0.57
N VAL A 139 -8.19 -6.69 -1.56
CA VAL A 139 -6.93 -7.41 -1.38
C VAL A 139 -5.77 -6.48 -1.71
N HIS A 140 -4.97 -6.14 -0.68
CA HIS A 140 -3.71 -5.40 -0.86
C HIS A 140 -2.64 -6.31 -1.44
N SER A 141 -2.59 -7.52 -0.92
CA SER A 141 -1.83 -8.65 -1.40
C SER A 141 -2.43 -9.90 -0.75
N PRO A 142 -2.58 -11.03 -1.44
CA PRO A 142 -2.65 -12.31 -0.74
C PRO A 142 -1.41 -12.44 0.15
N ALA A 143 -1.46 -13.23 1.22
CA ALA A 143 -0.33 -13.35 2.16
C ALA A 143 0.98 -13.73 1.43
N ARG A 144 1.64 -12.75 0.78
CA ARG A 144 2.76 -12.95 -0.16
C ARG A 144 3.87 -13.81 0.45
N TRP A 145 4.19 -13.57 1.73
CA TRP A 145 5.14 -14.38 2.49
C TRP A 145 4.71 -15.85 2.66
N ALA A 146 3.42 -16.14 2.47
CA ALA A 146 2.90 -17.51 2.50
C ALA A 146 2.97 -18.19 1.12
N TRP A 147 2.74 -17.44 0.04
CA TRP A 147 2.62 -17.98 -1.31
C TRP A 147 3.93 -17.91 -2.09
N ASP A 148 4.69 -16.83 -1.96
CA ASP A 148 5.93 -16.59 -2.69
C ASP A 148 7.14 -17.00 -1.84
N GLY A 149 7.81 -18.08 -2.25
CA GLY A 149 9.00 -18.61 -1.57
C GLY A 149 10.20 -17.67 -1.65
N ALA A 150 10.37 -16.95 -2.77
CA ALA A 150 11.46 -16.00 -2.95
C ALA A 150 11.29 -14.77 -2.06
N PHE A 151 10.06 -14.25 -1.97
CA PHE A 151 9.72 -13.16 -1.04
C PHE A 151 9.96 -13.61 0.41
N ARG A 152 9.48 -14.81 0.79
CA ARG A 152 9.66 -15.34 2.15
C ARG A 152 11.13 -15.48 2.54
N ALA A 153 12.00 -15.88 1.61
CA ALA A 153 13.42 -16.02 1.88
C ALA A 153 14.10 -14.69 2.26
N GLN A 154 13.58 -13.57 1.78
CA GLN A 154 14.08 -12.23 2.09
C GLN A 154 13.52 -11.66 3.41
N GLU A 155 12.40 -12.22 3.92
CA GLU A 155 11.71 -11.72 5.11
C GLU A 155 12.19 -12.35 6.42
N ALA A 156 12.66 -13.59 6.39
CA ALA A 156 13.03 -14.32 7.60
C ALA A 156 14.52 -14.27 7.90
N GLY A 157 14.87 -13.88 9.12
CA GLY A 157 16.24 -13.96 9.65
C GLY A 157 16.62 -15.38 10.09
N GLY A 158 17.58 -16.03 9.41
CA GLY A 158 18.13 -17.31 9.77
C GLY A 158 17.19 -18.53 9.61
N LYS A 159 17.78 -19.74 9.73
CA LYS A 159 17.02 -21.01 9.54
C LYS A 159 15.80 -21.18 10.46
N PRO A 160 15.87 -20.87 11.78
CA PRO A 160 14.70 -21.00 12.65
C PRO A 160 13.55 -20.07 12.26
N GLY A 161 13.86 -18.82 11.92
CA GLY A 161 12.86 -17.85 11.48
C GLY A 161 12.18 -18.27 10.16
N GLN A 162 12.95 -18.82 9.22
CA GLN A 162 12.42 -19.35 7.96
C GLN A 162 11.47 -20.53 8.19
N LEU A 163 11.80 -21.44 9.10
CA LEU A 163 10.94 -22.59 9.44
C LEU A 163 9.63 -22.12 10.10
N ALA A 164 9.72 -21.20 11.05
CA ALA A 164 8.56 -20.62 11.70
C ALA A 164 7.64 -19.90 10.70
N LEU A 165 8.24 -19.10 9.80
CA LEU A 165 7.49 -18.38 8.77
C LEU A 165 6.89 -19.34 7.72
N ALA A 166 7.58 -20.46 7.40
CA ALA A 166 7.03 -21.48 6.51
C ALA A 166 5.81 -22.18 7.12
N GLY A 167 5.87 -22.52 8.42
CA GLY A 167 4.73 -23.10 9.15
C GLY A 167 3.55 -22.15 9.23
N LEU A 168 3.80 -20.88 9.56
CA LEU A 168 2.78 -19.84 9.57
C LEU A 168 2.21 -19.62 8.15
N GLY A 169 3.06 -19.68 7.11
CA GLY A 169 2.65 -19.57 5.71
C GLY A 169 1.71 -20.70 5.29
N HIS A 170 1.99 -21.94 5.70
CA HIS A 170 1.08 -23.05 5.45
C HIS A 170 -0.28 -22.83 6.12
N PHE A 171 -0.29 -22.34 7.35
CA PHE A 171 -1.52 -21.99 8.07
C PHE A 171 -2.29 -20.85 7.37
N ALA A 172 -1.61 -19.79 6.94
CA ALA A 172 -2.21 -18.66 6.24
C ALA A 172 -2.84 -19.08 4.91
N ARG A 173 -2.12 -19.86 4.07
CA ARG A 173 -2.65 -20.40 2.81
C ARG A 173 -3.93 -21.22 3.04
N ARG A 174 -3.93 -22.10 4.03
CA ARG A 174 -5.13 -22.87 4.37
C ARG A 174 -6.27 -21.97 4.83
N ALA A 175 -5.99 -20.93 5.58
CA ALA A 175 -6.99 -19.97 6.03
C ALA A 175 -7.61 -19.22 4.84
N GLU A 176 -6.78 -18.68 3.93
CA GLU A 176 -7.24 -18.00 2.71
C GLU A 176 -8.06 -18.93 1.81
N LEU A 177 -7.56 -20.12 1.47
CA LEU A 177 -8.26 -21.08 0.62
C LEU A 177 -9.62 -21.58 1.20
N ARG A 178 -9.76 -21.57 2.52
CA ARG A 178 -11.07 -21.88 3.15
C ARG A 178 -12.05 -20.72 3.08
N ALA A 179 -11.56 -19.50 3.12
CA ALA A 179 -12.37 -18.29 3.07
C ALA A 179 -12.76 -17.91 1.64
N ALA A 180 -11.85 -18.07 0.69
CA ALA A 180 -12.00 -17.63 -0.69
C ALA A 180 -13.34 -18.04 -1.34
N PRO A 181 -13.81 -19.30 -1.27
CA PRO A 181 -15.08 -19.70 -1.88
C PRO A 181 -16.34 -19.06 -1.26
N ARG A 182 -16.19 -18.39 -0.11
CA ARG A 182 -17.29 -17.72 0.60
C ARG A 182 -17.34 -16.22 0.35
N LEU A 183 -16.35 -15.67 -0.36
CA LEU A 183 -16.34 -14.27 -0.72
C LEU A 183 -17.39 -14.01 -1.81
N ALA A 184 -18.24 -13.02 -1.62
CA ALA A 184 -19.18 -12.57 -2.63
C ALA A 184 -18.46 -11.91 -3.80
N HIS A 185 -17.37 -11.15 -3.52
CA HIS A 185 -16.57 -10.50 -4.55
C HIS A 185 -15.14 -10.25 -4.06
N VAL A 186 -14.19 -10.20 -5.01
CA VAL A 186 -12.80 -9.86 -4.75
C VAL A 186 -12.42 -8.63 -5.54
N ILE A 187 -11.83 -7.65 -4.87
CA ILE A 187 -11.27 -6.43 -5.45
C ILE A 187 -9.76 -6.47 -5.19
N ALA A 188 -8.97 -6.36 -6.24
CA ALA A 188 -7.51 -6.31 -6.16
C ALA A 188 -7.02 -4.87 -6.31
N ASN A 189 -5.95 -4.51 -5.61
CA ASN A 189 -5.37 -3.17 -5.70
C ASN A 189 -4.59 -2.92 -7.00
N SER A 190 -4.25 -3.97 -7.75
CA SER A 190 -3.51 -3.92 -9.02
C SER A 190 -3.81 -5.15 -9.88
N HIS A 191 -3.42 -5.10 -11.16
CA HIS A 191 -3.50 -6.29 -12.03
C HIS A 191 -2.58 -7.41 -11.52
N ALA A 192 -1.39 -7.10 -11.02
CA ALA A 192 -0.50 -8.09 -10.44
C ALA A 192 -1.13 -8.83 -9.24
N VAL A 193 -1.85 -8.11 -8.38
CA VAL A 193 -2.59 -8.73 -7.26
C VAL A 193 -3.80 -9.51 -7.77
N ALA A 194 -4.49 -9.04 -8.80
CA ALA A 194 -5.59 -9.79 -9.43
C ALA A 194 -5.10 -11.13 -10.02
N ASP A 195 -3.93 -11.12 -10.67
CA ASP A 195 -3.27 -12.33 -11.15
C ASP A 195 -2.93 -13.28 -9.99
N GLY A 196 -2.35 -12.77 -8.89
CA GLY A 196 -2.09 -13.54 -7.69
C GLY A 196 -3.36 -14.15 -7.08
N VAL A 197 -4.46 -13.41 -7.02
CA VAL A 197 -5.77 -13.91 -6.56
C VAL A 197 -6.26 -15.05 -7.47
N ARG A 198 -6.16 -14.87 -8.79
CA ARG A 198 -6.53 -15.92 -9.75
C ARG A 198 -5.68 -17.18 -9.57
N ASP A 199 -4.36 -17.02 -9.48
CA ASP A 199 -3.39 -18.13 -9.48
C ASP A 199 -3.39 -18.88 -8.14
N TRP A 200 -3.61 -18.20 -7.02
CA TRP A 200 -3.54 -18.78 -5.67
C TRP A 200 -4.89 -19.12 -5.06
N TRP A 201 -5.94 -18.33 -5.36
CA TRP A 201 -7.29 -18.57 -4.82
C TRP A 201 -8.26 -19.16 -5.84
N GLY A 202 -7.93 -19.12 -7.14
CA GLY A 202 -8.79 -19.57 -8.22
C GLY A 202 -10.01 -18.67 -8.46
N LEU A 203 -9.94 -17.39 -8.04
CA LEU A 203 -11.05 -16.44 -8.13
C LEU A 203 -10.74 -15.30 -9.09
N PRO A 204 -11.75 -14.78 -9.81
CA PRO A 204 -11.61 -13.51 -10.52
C PRO A 204 -11.57 -12.34 -9.53
N ALA A 205 -10.89 -11.26 -9.91
CA ALA A 205 -10.88 -10.02 -9.15
C ALA A 205 -11.11 -8.79 -10.04
N THR A 206 -11.87 -7.81 -9.52
CA THR A 206 -11.99 -6.48 -10.14
C THR A 206 -10.84 -5.60 -9.66
N VAL A 207 -10.14 -4.92 -10.55
CA VAL A 207 -9.05 -4.03 -10.16
C VAL A 207 -9.58 -2.65 -9.80
N VAL A 208 -9.30 -2.22 -8.55
CA VAL A 208 -9.50 -0.85 -8.08
C VAL A 208 -8.21 -0.40 -7.39
N ASN A 209 -7.42 0.41 -8.09
CA ASN A 209 -6.15 0.89 -7.57
C ASN A 209 -6.35 1.73 -6.30
N PRO A 210 -5.42 1.66 -5.32
CA PRO A 210 -5.57 2.33 -4.03
C PRO A 210 -5.49 3.85 -4.17
N PRO A 211 -6.06 4.59 -3.22
CA PRO A 211 -6.02 6.05 -3.22
C PRO A 211 -4.61 6.56 -2.92
N VAL A 212 -4.17 7.57 -3.67
CA VAL A 212 -2.91 8.26 -3.43
C VAL A 212 -3.19 9.74 -3.11
N ARG A 213 -2.49 10.30 -2.12
CA ARG A 213 -2.68 11.68 -1.64
C ARG A 213 -2.08 12.71 -2.60
N ILE A 214 -2.65 12.79 -3.79
CA ILE A 214 -2.20 13.71 -4.84
C ILE A 214 -2.46 15.19 -4.54
N ASP A 215 -3.36 15.48 -3.60
CA ASP A 215 -3.62 16.82 -3.07
C ASP A 215 -2.45 17.36 -2.23
N ARG A 216 -1.69 16.49 -1.62
CA ARG A 216 -0.48 16.81 -0.86
C ARG A 216 0.76 16.89 -1.73
N PHE A 217 0.87 15.98 -2.69
CA PHE A 217 1.98 15.90 -3.62
C PHE A 217 1.60 16.62 -4.91
N THR A 218 2.10 17.85 -5.07
CA THR A 218 1.78 18.72 -6.20
C THR A 218 3.05 19.22 -6.90
N PRO A 219 3.03 19.42 -8.22
CA PRO A 219 4.16 19.99 -8.92
C PRO A 219 4.33 21.47 -8.55
N ASP A 220 5.55 21.97 -8.63
CA ASP A 220 5.87 23.37 -8.50
C ASP A 220 6.81 23.78 -9.64
N PRO A 221 6.32 24.50 -10.66
CA PRO A 221 7.12 24.89 -11.81
C PRO A 221 8.27 25.86 -11.48
N SER A 222 8.23 26.51 -10.32
CA SER A 222 9.29 27.43 -9.88
C SER A 222 10.52 26.70 -9.34
N ILE A 223 10.39 25.41 -9.02
CA ILE A 223 11.48 24.59 -8.50
C ILE A 223 12.14 23.84 -9.66
N PRO A 224 13.41 24.15 -10.02
CA PRO A 224 14.12 23.44 -11.07
C PRO A 224 14.46 22.01 -10.63
N ARG A 225 14.46 21.09 -11.59
CA ARG A 225 14.99 19.75 -11.35
C ARG A 225 16.52 19.81 -11.25
N GLU A 226 17.04 19.05 -10.28
CA GLU A 226 18.46 18.92 -10.01
C GLU A 226 19.01 17.61 -10.57
N ASP A 227 20.34 17.50 -10.63
CA ASP A 227 21.02 16.34 -11.23
C ASP A 227 21.22 15.21 -10.21
N PHE A 228 20.09 14.62 -9.75
CA PHE A 228 20.10 13.40 -8.94
C PHE A 228 18.87 12.54 -9.23
N PHE A 229 19.02 11.24 -9.06
CA PHE A 229 17.93 10.27 -9.02
C PHE A 229 17.51 10.02 -7.58
N LEU A 230 16.24 9.68 -7.36
CA LEU A 230 15.68 9.47 -6.03
C LEU A 230 15.23 8.03 -5.86
N PHE A 231 15.65 7.40 -4.79
CA PHE A 231 14.98 6.23 -4.23
C PHE A 231 14.26 6.65 -2.95
N ALA A 232 12.95 6.40 -2.84
CA ALA A 232 12.16 6.75 -1.66
C ALA A 232 11.38 5.55 -1.13
N GLY A 233 11.37 5.37 0.20
CA GLY A 233 10.58 4.33 0.86
C GLY A 233 11.32 3.59 1.97
N ARG A 234 10.64 2.61 2.58
CA ARG A 234 11.26 1.77 3.62
C ARG A 234 12.44 0.98 3.04
N LEU A 235 13.57 1.01 3.75
CA LEU A 235 14.76 0.27 3.35
C LEU A 235 14.66 -1.19 3.80
N VAL A 236 13.94 -1.98 3.00
CA VAL A 236 13.74 -3.43 3.19
C VAL A 236 14.18 -4.18 1.92
N PRO A 237 14.64 -5.43 2.03
CA PRO A 237 15.26 -6.16 0.91
C PRO A 237 14.43 -6.18 -0.37
N TYR A 238 13.13 -6.44 -0.30
CA TYR A 238 12.28 -6.59 -1.50
C TYR A 238 12.11 -5.30 -2.32
N LYS A 239 12.35 -4.12 -1.72
CA LYS A 239 12.32 -2.83 -2.45
C LYS A 239 13.56 -2.58 -3.29
N ARG A 240 14.60 -3.38 -3.11
CA ARG A 240 15.80 -3.45 -3.95
C ARG A 240 16.54 -2.11 -4.12
N ALA A 241 16.67 -1.31 -3.06
CA ALA A 241 17.50 -0.11 -3.08
C ALA A 241 18.98 -0.42 -3.45
N ASP A 242 19.44 -1.65 -3.21
CA ASP A 242 20.73 -2.16 -3.62
C ASP A 242 20.93 -2.11 -5.14
N LEU A 243 19.90 -2.42 -5.93
CA LEU A 243 19.97 -2.33 -7.39
C LEU A 243 20.00 -0.88 -7.87
N ALA A 244 19.27 0.03 -7.21
CA ALA A 244 19.34 1.46 -7.53
C ALA A 244 20.76 2.00 -7.31
N ILE A 245 21.38 1.68 -6.16
CA ILE A 245 22.75 2.09 -5.85
C ILE A 245 23.73 1.59 -6.92
N ARG A 246 23.71 0.27 -7.21
CA ARG A 246 24.60 -0.33 -8.21
C ARG A 246 24.39 0.25 -9.62
N ALA A 247 23.13 0.51 -10.00
CA ALA A 247 22.83 1.07 -11.31
C ALA A 247 23.35 2.50 -11.44
N VAL A 248 23.19 3.33 -10.41
CA VAL A 248 23.71 4.70 -10.39
C VAL A 248 25.23 4.72 -10.40
N GLN A 249 25.91 3.87 -9.64
CA GLN A 249 27.36 3.70 -9.68
C GLN A 249 27.86 3.37 -11.10
N ARG A 250 27.19 2.42 -11.74
CA ARG A 250 27.55 1.98 -13.09
C ARG A 250 27.28 3.02 -14.16
N ALA A 251 26.26 3.87 -13.94
CA ALA A 251 25.90 4.96 -14.85
C ALA A 251 26.75 6.22 -14.66
N GLY A 252 27.40 6.39 -13.51
CA GLY A 252 28.11 7.63 -13.14
C GLY A 252 27.18 8.75 -12.72
N GLY A 253 25.97 8.45 -12.22
CA GLY A 253 24.98 9.41 -11.75
C GLY A 253 25.09 9.75 -10.26
N ARG A 254 24.11 10.51 -9.74
CA ARG A 254 23.94 10.81 -8.31
C ARG A 254 22.62 10.23 -7.80
N LEU A 255 22.66 9.62 -6.61
CA LEU A 255 21.50 9.03 -5.96
C LEU A 255 21.23 9.67 -4.59
N VAL A 256 20.00 10.05 -4.36
CA VAL A 256 19.48 10.35 -3.01
C VAL A 256 18.60 9.19 -2.56
N VAL A 257 18.89 8.64 -1.39
CA VAL A 257 18.10 7.58 -0.74
C VAL A 257 17.37 8.19 0.44
N LEU A 258 16.03 8.27 0.34
CA LEU A 258 15.16 8.81 1.38
C LEU A 258 14.35 7.68 1.99
N GLY A 259 14.53 7.46 3.28
CA GLY A 259 13.87 6.41 4.04
C GLY A 259 14.81 5.74 5.02
N ASP A 260 14.24 4.83 5.81
CA ASP A 260 14.97 4.02 6.79
C ASP A 260 14.44 2.60 6.83
N GLY A 261 15.16 1.68 7.47
CA GLY A 261 14.76 0.30 7.63
C GLY A 261 15.92 -0.66 7.88
N ARG A 262 15.57 -1.90 8.13
CA ARG A 262 16.52 -2.98 8.51
C ARG A 262 17.65 -3.24 7.50
N HIS A 263 17.50 -2.81 6.25
CA HIS A 263 18.48 -3.03 5.18
C HIS A 263 19.48 -1.86 5.06
N ARG A 264 19.27 -0.74 5.77
CA ARG A 264 20.07 0.47 5.66
C ARG A 264 21.57 0.21 5.85
N GLN A 265 21.95 -0.47 6.94
CA GLN A 265 23.36 -0.74 7.22
C GLN A 265 24.08 -1.46 6.06
N TYR A 266 23.43 -2.46 5.46
CA TYR A 266 23.98 -3.13 4.29
C TYR A 266 24.10 -2.18 3.10
N LEU A 267 23.07 -1.36 2.82
CA LEU A 267 23.07 -0.41 1.71
C LEU A 267 24.21 0.60 1.83
N GLU A 268 24.50 1.08 3.03
CA GLU A 268 25.62 1.98 3.31
C GLU A 268 27.00 1.32 3.05
N THR A 269 27.10 -0.01 3.20
CA THR A 269 28.38 -0.73 2.89
C THR A 269 28.67 -0.85 1.39
N ILE A 270 27.65 -0.80 0.54
CA ILE A 270 27.80 -0.94 -0.91
C ILE A 270 27.73 0.40 -1.66
N ALA A 271 27.30 1.45 -0.98
CA ALA A 271 27.20 2.79 -1.54
C ALA A 271 28.57 3.46 -1.65
N GLY A 272 28.77 4.21 -2.73
CA GLY A 272 29.91 5.10 -2.92
C GLY A 272 29.57 6.56 -2.62
N SER A 273 30.47 7.46 -2.96
CA SER A 273 30.33 8.89 -2.72
C SER A 273 29.21 9.58 -3.55
N GLU A 274 28.73 8.91 -4.60
CA GLU A 274 27.61 9.34 -5.44
C GLU A 274 26.26 9.19 -4.75
N THR A 275 26.17 8.43 -3.65
CA THR A 275 24.92 8.09 -2.94
C THR A 275 24.82 8.84 -1.61
N THR A 276 23.73 9.58 -1.41
CA THR A 276 23.43 10.31 -0.18
C THR A 276 22.22 9.72 0.52
N PHE A 277 22.35 9.32 1.79
CA PHE A 277 21.25 8.81 2.63
C PHE A 277 20.69 9.95 3.49
N LEU A 278 19.40 10.27 3.32
CA LEU A 278 18.71 11.28 4.14
C LEU A 278 18.03 10.70 5.38
N GLY A 279 17.90 9.35 5.45
CA GLY A 279 17.16 8.71 6.54
C GLY A 279 15.64 8.89 6.40
N ALA A 280 14.92 8.56 7.48
CA ALA A 280 13.49 8.86 7.57
C ALA A 280 13.29 10.38 7.64
N ALA A 281 12.45 10.91 6.76
CA ALA A 281 12.22 12.34 6.66
C ALA A 281 10.71 12.64 6.63
N PRO A 282 10.30 13.82 7.14
CA PRO A 282 8.91 14.24 7.09
C PRO A 282 8.47 14.50 5.64
N ASP A 283 7.15 14.45 5.42
CA ASP A 283 6.55 14.53 4.08
C ASP A 283 6.92 15.81 3.29
N HIS A 284 7.24 16.94 3.95
CA HIS A 284 7.67 18.15 3.23
C HIS A 284 9.04 17.96 2.57
N VAL A 285 9.95 17.20 3.18
CA VAL A 285 11.25 16.85 2.58
C VAL A 285 11.03 15.89 1.41
N LEU A 286 10.15 14.90 1.55
CA LEU A 286 9.81 13.98 0.48
C LEU A 286 9.19 14.71 -0.72
N LEU A 287 8.27 15.66 -0.46
CA LEU A 287 7.69 16.54 -1.49
C LEU A 287 8.77 17.34 -2.24
N ASP A 288 9.71 17.94 -1.51
CA ASP A 288 10.81 18.71 -2.11
C ASP A 288 11.70 17.81 -2.98
N MET A 289 12.04 16.61 -2.49
CA MET A 289 12.84 15.64 -3.25
C MET A 289 12.13 15.17 -4.54
N TYR A 290 10.83 14.91 -4.49
CA TYR A 290 10.05 14.57 -5.69
C TYR A 290 10.05 15.71 -6.72
N ARG A 291 10.00 16.97 -6.29
CA ARG A 291 10.02 18.14 -7.18
C ARG A 291 11.38 18.35 -7.83
N ARG A 292 12.46 18.02 -7.11
CA ARG A 292 13.85 18.29 -7.56
C ARG A 292 14.50 17.15 -8.31
N CYS A 293 14.14 15.88 -8.04
CA CYS A 293 14.83 14.75 -8.67
C CYS A 293 14.64 14.72 -10.19
N ARG A 294 15.64 14.19 -10.93
CA ARG A 294 15.52 13.90 -12.36
C ARG A 294 14.43 12.87 -12.62
N ALA A 295 14.46 11.77 -11.86
CA ALA A 295 13.45 10.72 -11.87
C ALA A 295 13.51 9.92 -10.55
N VAL A 296 12.44 9.19 -10.24
CA VAL A 296 12.40 8.23 -9.14
C VAL A 296 12.75 6.85 -9.67
N LEU A 297 13.63 6.13 -8.96
CA LEU A 297 14.02 4.75 -9.28
C LEU A 297 13.16 3.76 -8.49
N MET A 298 12.55 2.81 -9.17
CA MET A 298 11.75 1.73 -8.61
C MET A 298 12.25 0.37 -9.12
N PRO A 299 13.39 -0.14 -8.60
CA PRO A 299 13.98 -1.39 -9.05
C PRO A 299 13.32 -2.63 -8.45
N GLY A 300 12.56 -2.49 -7.37
CA GLY A 300 11.83 -3.57 -6.72
C GLY A 300 10.44 -3.80 -7.31
N VAL A 301 9.95 -5.04 -7.19
CA VAL A 301 8.58 -5.40 -7.60
C VAL A 301 7.65 -5.20 -6.42
N GLU A 302 6.74 -4.25 -6.53
CA GLU A 302 5.70 -3.95 -5.54
C GLU A 302 4.32 -4.41 -6.02
N ASP A 303 3.41 -4.66 -5.08
CA ASP A 303 2.04 -5.07 -5.40
C ASP A 303 1.27 -3.95 -6.11
N PHE A 304 1.46 -2.68 -5.71
CA PHE A 304 0.96 -1.50 -6.41
C PHE A 304 2.03 -0.41 -6.58
N GLY A 305 2.66 0.03 -5.47
CA GLY A 305 3.63 1.13 -5.49
C GLY A 305 2.96 2.51 -5.37
N ILE A 306 2.73 2.98 -4.14
CA ILE A 306 2.21 4.32 -3.85
C ILE A 306 3.25 5.39 -4.18
N VAL A 307 4.51 5.15 -3.83
CA VAL A 307 5.64 6.07 -4.02
C VAL A 307 5.80 6.57 -5.46
N PRO A 308 5.77 5.72 -6.50
CA PRO A 308 5.79 6.19 -7.89
C PRO A 308 4.65 7.16 -8.23
N VAL A 309 3.45 6.91 -7.71
CA VAL A 309 2.30 7.78 -7.98
C VAL A 309 2.42 9.13 -7.26
N GLU A 310 2.94 9.15 -6.03
CA GLU A 310 3.25 10.40 -5.30
C GLU A 310 4.30 11.23 -6.05
N ALA A 311 5.35 10.58 -6.57
CA ALA A 311 6.35 11.23 -7.40
C ALA A 311 5.75 11.80 -8.69
N MET A 312 4.94 11.01 -9.38
CA MET A 312 4.21 11.46 -10.58
C MET A 312 3.25 12.60 -10.26
N ALA A 313 2.61 12.63 -9.10
CA ALA A 313 1.78 13.76 -8.67
C ALA A 313 2.58 15.06 -8.57
N CYS A 314 3.88 14.99 -8.22
CA CYS A 314 4.83 16.10 -8.27
C CYS A 314 5.43 16.34 -9.67
N GLY A 315 4.97 15.65 -10.69
CA GLY A 315 5.48 15.75 -12.05
C GLY A 315 6.81 15.03 -12.28
N ALA A 316 7.28 14.18 -11.34
CA ALA A 316 8.52 13.43 -11.49
C ALA A 316 8.30 12.16 -12.34
N PRO A 317 9.13 11.92 -13.36
CA PRO A 317 9.15 10.65 -14.07
C PRO A 317 9.62 9.50 -13.18
N VAL A 318 9.22 8.27 -13.54
CA VAL A 318 9.58 7.05 -12.80
C VAL A 318 10.32 6.07 -13.71
N LEU A 319 11.46 5.58 -13.27
CA LEU A 319 12.19 4.49 -13.93
C LEU A 319 11.95 3.23 -13.11
N ALA A 320 11.21 2.27 -13.66
CA ALA A 320 10.74 1.10 -12.92
C ALA A 320 11.08 -0.20 -13.65
N VAL A 321 11.16 -1.29 -12.90
CA VAL A 321 11.16 -2.63 -13.48
C VAL A 321 9.75 -2.94 -14.03
N ALA A 322 9.68 -3.54 -15.22
CA ALA A 322 8.42 -3.90 -15.90
C ALA A 322 7.73 -5.09 -15.23
N ALA A 323 7.36 -4.94 -13.94
CA ALA A 323 6.70 -5.98 -13.17
C ALA A 323 5.85 -5.39 -12.03
N GLY A 324 4.90 -6.17 -11.55
CA GLY A 324 4.05 -5.78 -10.43
C GLY A 324 3.20 -4.55 -10.73
N GLY A 325 2.96 -3.74 -9.71
CA GLY A 325 2.13 -2.53 -9.79
C GLY A 325 2.73 -1.41 -10.64
N ALA A 326 4.02 -1.48 -11.00
CA ALA A 326 4.58 -0.54 -11.96
C ALA A 326 3.82 -0.57 -13.31
N LEU A 327 3.34 -1.74 -13.73
CA LEU A 327 2.56 -1.91 -14.95
C LEU A 327 1.20 -1.21 -14.90
N ASP A 328 0.66 -1.00 -13.71
CA ASP A 328 -0.56 -0.20 -13.50
C ASP A 328 -0.29 1.30 -13.52
N THR A 329 0.85 1.73 -12.99
CA THR A 329 1.10 3.14 -12.66
C THR A 329 1.93 3.87 -13.69
N VAL A 330 3.00 3.27 -14.23
CA VAL A 330 3.90 3.90 -15.18
C VAL A 330 3.41 3.73 -16.62
N ARG A 331 3.61 4.74 -17.44
CA ARG A 331 3.33 4.73 -18.89
C ARG A 331 4.61 5.10 -19.62
N PRO A 332 5.28 4.12 -20.28
CA PRO A 332 6.53 4.36 -21.02
C PRO A 332 6.41 5.50 -22.02
N GLY A 333 7.44 6.35 -22.10
CA GLY A 333 7.49 7.54 -22.92
C GLY A 333 6.58 8.70 -22.47
N ARG A 334 5.79 8.52 -21.38
CA ARG A 334 4.83 9.53 -20.90
C ARG A 334 5.04 9.90 -19.43
N THR A 335 5.15 8.90 -18.56
CA THR A 335 5.33 9.13 -17.12
C THR A 335 6.61 8.52 -16.59
N GLY A 336 7.41 7.90 -17.44
CA GLY A 336 8.66 7.24 -17.11
C GLY A 336 9.04 6.19 -18.13
N GLU A 337 9.92 5.27 -17.73
CA GLU A 337 10.38 4.16 -18.57
C GLU A 337 10.43 2.85 -17.79
N TYR A 338 10.48 1.74 -18.54
CA TYR A 338 10.66 0.41 -17.97
C TYR A 338 12.06 -0.15 -18.24
N VAL A 339 12.57 -0.82 -17.23
CA VAL A 339 13.63 -1.82 -17.37
C VAL A 339 12.97 -3.19 -17.47
N GLU A 340 13.45 -4.03 -18.35
CA GLU A 340 12.98 -5.42 -18.46
C GLU A 340 13.18 -6.16 -17.13
N PHE A 341 12.17 -6.94 -16.75
CA PHE A 341 12.26 -7.78 -15.55
C PHE A 341 13.23 -8.95 -15.81
N GLY A 342 14.16 -9.17 -14.90
CA GLY A 342 15.19 -10.18 -15.04
C GLY A 342 15.95 -10.45 -13.74
N ASP A 343 17.11 -11.05 -13.84
CA ASP A 343 18.02 -11.19 -12.71
C ASP A 343 18.62 -9.82 -12.29
N ASP A 344 19.30 -9.81 -11.16
CA ASP A 344 19.88 -8.59 -10.59
C ASP A 344 20.84 -7.89 -11.56
N THR A 345 21.61 -8.65 -12.33
CA THR A 345 22.56 -8.10 -13.30
C THR A 345 21.84 -7.42 -14.45
N ALA A 346 20.84 -8.08 -15.03
CA ALA A 346 20.03 -7.52 -16.11
C ALA A 346 19.30 -6.23 -15.67
N VAL A 347 18.72 -6.21 -14.46
CA VAL A 347 18.05 -5.03 -13.91
C VAL A 347 19.05 -3.88 -13.68
N VAL A 348 20.24 -4.15 -13.13
CA VAL A 348 21.29 -3.13 -12.91
C VAL A 348 21.76 -2.56 -14.24
N GLU A 349 22.06 -3.40 -15.24
CA GLU A 349 22.50 -2.93 -16.56
C GLU A 349 21.42 -2.10 -17.27
N GLY A 350 20.18 -2.61 -17.32
CA GLY A 350 19.07 -1.91 -17.94
C GLY A 350 18.78 -0.56 -17.26
N MET A 351 18.77 -0.53 -15.93
CA MET A 351 18.59 0.69 -15.16
C MET A 351 19.75 1.67 -15.38
N ALA A 352 20.99 1.19 -15.42
CA ALA A 352 22.16 2.01 -15.70
C ALA A 352 22.12 2.61 -17.12
N CYS A 353 21.66 1.87 -18.12
CA CYS A 353 21.44 2.40 -19.46
C CYS A 353 20.40 3.51 -19.44
N LEU A 354 19.24 3.28 -18.81
CA LEU A 354 18.20 4.31 -18.69
C LEU A 354 18.73 5.57 -17.97
N ILE A 355 19.48 5.42 -16.88
CA ILE A 355 20.05 6.54 -16.11
C ILE A 355 20.99 7.40 -16.97
N ARG A 356 21.88 6.78 -17.77
CA ARG A 356 22.82 7.48 -18.65
C ARG A 356 22.11 8.29 -19.73
N ASP A 357 21.10 7.66 -20.36
CA ASP A 357 20.42 8.22 -21.52
C ASP A 357 19.17 9.05 -21.15
N PHE A 358 18.91 9.18 -19.85
CA PHE A 358 17.70 9.85 -19.35
C PHE A 358 17.74 11.35 -19.56
N ASP A 359 16.81 11.83 -20.36
CA ASP A 359 16.58 13.26 -20.57
C ASP A 359 15.21 13.66 -19.98
N PRO A 360 15.21 14.36 -18.83
CA PRO A 360 13.99 14.80 -18.17
C PRO A 360 13.17 15.80 -19.01
N SER A 361 13.78 16.49 -19.98
CA SER A 361 13.09 17.47 -20.83
C SER A 361 12.07 16.82 -21.78
N ARG A 362 12.18 15.52 -22.01
CA ARG A 362 11.22 14.73 -22.82
C ARG A 362 9.89 14.48 -22.13
N TYR A 363 9.78 14.82 -20.84
CA TYR A 363 8.61 14.56 -20.02
C TYR A 363 7.92 15.86 -19.62
N ASP A 364 6.62 15.97 -19.88
CA ASP A 364 5.80 17.10 -19.41
C ASP A 364 5.35 16.85 -17.97
N PRO A 365 5.86 17.61 -16.97
CA PRO A 365 5.49 17.42 -15.57
C PRO A 365 3.99 17.57 -15.31
N ALA A 366 3.32 18.44 -16.09
CA ALA A 366 1.87 18.63 -15.96
C ALA A 366 1.09 17.41 -16.49
N ALA A 367 1.55 16.78 -17.57
CA ALA A 367 0.93 15.54 -18.07
C ALA A 367 1.15 14.37 -17.11
N ILE A 368 2.34 14.26 -16.51
CA ILE A 368 2.64 13.25 -15.48
C ILE A 368 1.72 13.44 -14.27
N SER A 369 1.60 14.67 -13.76
CA SER A 369 0.73 14.98 -12.62
C SER A 369 -0.75 14.71 -12.92
N ARG A 370 -1.24 15.04 -14.13
CA ARG A 370 -2.60 14.68 -14.55
C ARG A 370 -2.84 13.17 -14.58
N HIS A 371 -1.85 12.38 -15.00
CA HIS A 371 -1.94 10.93 -14.95
C HIS A 371 -2.06 10.43 -13.51
N ALA A 372 -1.25 10.94 -12.58
CA ALA A 372 -1.37 10.62 -11.16
C ALA A 372 -2.76 10.94 -10.60
N GLY A 373 -3.45 11.94 -11.15
CA GLY A 373 -4.84 12.29 -10.83
C GLY A 373 -5.85 11.14 -10.97
N THR A 374 -5.55 10.15 -11.81
CA THR A 374 -6.41 8.96 -11.97
C THR A 374 -6.45 8.06 -10.73
N PHE A 375 -5.49 8.22 -9.83
CA PHE A 375 -5.37 7.52 -8.55
C PHE A 375 -5.83 8.37 -7.35
N ALA A 376 -6.56 9.46 -7.61
CA ALA A 376 -7.07 10.36 -6.56
C ALA A 376 -8.01 9.62 -5.58
N PRO A 377 -8.05 10.02 -4.31
CA PRO A 377 -8.99 9.46 -3.33
C PRO A 377 -10.45 9.54 -3.77
N THR A 378 -10.85 10.60 -4.47
CA THR A 378 -12.21 10.75 -5.03
C THR A 378 -12.53 9.71 -6.09
N ALA A 379 -11.59 9.42 -7.01
CA ALA A 379 -11.75 8.38 -8.01
C ALA A 379 -11.82 6.98 -7.39
N PHE A 380 -11.01 6.74 -6.36
CA PHE A 380 -11.06 5.50 -5.58
C PHE A 380 -12.43 5.32 -4.91
N ARG A 381 -12.94 6.34 -4.18
CA ARG A 381 -14.25 6.25 -3.50
C ARG A 381 -15.39 5.98 -4.46
N ALA A 382 -15.40 6.62 -5.62
CA ALA A 382 -16.42 6.37 -6.63
C ALA A 382 -16.38 4.91 -7.11
N ARG A 383 -15.20 4.41 -7.51
CA ARG A 383 -15.03 3.04 -8.02
C ARG A 383 -15.36 1.98 -6.98
N ILE A 384 -14.88 2.14 -5.73
CA ILE A 384 -15.13 1.16 -4.67
C ILE A 384 -16.61 1.14 -4.28
N GLY A 385 -17.26 2.31 -4.21
CA GLY A 385 -18.68 2.42 -3.94
C GLY A 385 -19.52 1.70 -4.99
N ASP A 386 -19.22 1.91 -6.29
CA ASP A 386 -19.90 1.25 -7.40
C ASP A 386 -19.74 -0.28 -7.39
N VAL A 387 -18.51 -0.77 -7.12
CA VAL A 387 -18.25 -2.21 -7.07
C VAL A 387 -18.99 -2.86 -5.91
N VAL A 388 -18.92 -2.25 -4.71
CA VAL A 388 -19.59 -2.77 -3.51
C VAL A 388 -21.11 -2.74 -3.68
N ALA A 389 -21.67 -1.67 -4.24
CA ALA A 389 -23.12 -1.60 -4.49
C ALA A 389 -23.62 -2.70 -5.43
N ARG A 390 -22.87 -2.98 -6.52
CA ARG A 390 -23.21 -4.06 -7.45
C ARG A 390 -23.06 -5.47 -6.86
N ALA A 391 -22.10 -5.66 -5.97
CA ALA A 391 -21.81 -6.97 -5.39
C ALA A 391 -22.69 -7.28 -4.16
N ALA A 392 -23.31 -6.25 -3.57
CA ALA A 392 -24.21 -6.38 -2.42
C ALA A 392 -25.69 -6.51 -2.83
N GLY A 393 -26.05 -6.15 -4.08
CA GLY A 393 -27.42 -6.23 -4.64
C GLY A 393 -27.61 -7.45 -5.48
#